data_6e65ac1a856a29e348070c63a8f5ba08
#
_entry.id   6e65ac1a856a29e348070c63a8f5ba08
#
_cell.length_a   1.000
_cell.length_b   1.000
_cell.length_c   1.000
_cell.angle_alpha   90.00
_cell.angle_beta   90.00
_cell.angle_gamma   90.00
#
_symmetry.space_group_name_H-M   'P 1'
#
loop_
_entity.id
_entity.type
_entity.pdbx_description
1 polymer ?
#
loop_
_entity_poly.entity_id
_entity_poly.type
_entity_poly.pdbx_seq_one_letter_code
_entity_poly.pdbx_strand_id
1 'polypeptide(L)'
;MPTLFPAIDLKGGQCVRLKLGDMDQATVFNDDPGAQAKAFQDQGFDWLHVVDLDGAFAGESRNGDAVDAILSATTNPVQLGGGIRSLDHIEAWLTKGIARVILGTVAVRDPQLVKAACTAFPGRVAVGIDARGGKVAVEGWAETSELAASELASRFEDAGVSAIIYTDIDRDGVLAGINWDATLDLAKATSIPVIASGGLASIEDVRRLAAPDCAILAGAISGRALYDGRLDPAEAIALLKPA
;
A
#
# COMPACT_ATOMS: atom_id res chain seq x y z
N MET A 1 14.61 10.37 -1.54
CA MET A 1 13.63 10.75 -2.58
C MET A 1 12.41 9.87 -2.48
N PRO A 2 11.22 10.36 -2.76
CA PRO A 2 10.01 9.56 -2.66
C PRO A 2 10.00 8.43 -3.71
N THR A 3 9.50 7.25 -3.30
CA THR A 3 9.35 6.07 -4.16
C THR A 3 7.94 6.01 -4.74
N LEU A 4 7.82 5.67 -6.03
CA LEU A 4 6.53 5.36 -6.64
C LEU A 4 6.31 3.85 -6.63
N PHE A 5 5.22 3.41 -5.98
CA PHE A 5 4.86 2.01 -5.83
C PHE A 5 3.71 1.67 -6.79
N PRO A 6 3.91 0.88 -7.85
CA PRO A 6 2.80 0.38 -8.63
C PRO A 6 2.04 -0.68 -7.81
N ALA A 7 0.70 -0.60 -7.84
CA ALA A 7 -0.16 -1.47 -7.06
C ALA A 7 -0.71 -2.64 -7.89
N ILE A 8 -0.66 -3.83 -7.30
CA ILE A 8 -1.34 -5.04 -7.79
C ILE A 8 -2.33 -5.47 -6.70
N ASP A 9 -3.62 -5.34 -6.99
CA ASP A 9 -4.68 -5.89 -6.14
C ASP A 9 -5.08 -7.25 -6.68
N LEU A 10 -5.11 -8.25 -5.81
CA LEU A 10 -5.42 -9.64 -6.14
C LEU A 10 -6.82 -10.01 -5.68
N LYS A 11 -7.63 -10.51 -6.62
CA LYS A 11 -8.95 -11.09 -6.36
C LYS A 11 -9.16 -12.31 -7.23
N GLY A 12 -9.45 -13.46 -6.62
CA GLY A 12 -9.63 -14.73 -7.35
C GLY A 12 -8.43 -15.12 -8.22
N GLY A 13 -7.21 -14.79 -7.80
CA GLY A 13 -5.98 -15.07 -8.54
C GLY A 13 -5.65 -14.08 -9.65
N GLN A 14 -6.46 -13.04 -9.88
CA GLN A 14 -6.32 -12.06 -10.97
C GLN A 14 -5.92 -10.69 -10.44
N CYS A 15 -5.27 -9.88 -11.29
CA CYS A 15 -4.99 -8.47 -11.02
C CYS A 15 -6.24 -7.64 -11.30
N VAL A 16 -6.76 -6.98 -10.28
CA VAL A 16 -7.97 -6.17 -10.38
C VAL A 16 -7.78 -4.75 -9.86
N ARG A 17 -8.72 -3.89 -10.15
CA ARG A 17 -8.89 -2.60 -9.47
C ARG A 17 -10.34 -2.45 -9.05
N LEU A 18 -10.53 -2.06 -7.81
CA LEU A 18 -11.85 -1.74 -7.27
C LEU A 18 -12.16 -0.25 -7.49
N LYS A 19 -13.44 0.09 -7.43
CA LYS A 19 -13.89 1.46 -7.31
C LYS A 19 -14.37 1.69 -5.89
N LEU A 20 -13.71 2.61 -5.16
CA LEU A 20 -14.01 2.91 -3.75
C LEU A 20 -14.03 1.65 -2.84
N GLY A 21 -13.19 0.65 -3.14
CA GLY A 21 -13.11 -0.60 -2.39
C GLY A 21 -14.27 -1.58 -2.57
N ASP A 22 -15.21 -1.29 -3.48
CA ASP A 22 -16.36 -2.14 -3.72
C ASP A 22 -15.95 -3.42 -4.49
N MET A 23 -16.05 -4.57 -3.81
CA MET A 23 -15.69 -5.88 -4.37
C MET A 23 -16.55 -6.26 -5.57
N ASP A 24 -17.80 -5.79 -5.65
CA ASP A 24 -18.69 -6.08 -6.77
C ASP A 24 -18.42 -5.20 -8.00
N GLN A 25 -17.60 -4.14 -7.82
CA GLN A 25 -17.15 -3.26 -8.89
C GLN A 25 -15.66 -3.48 -9.24
N ALA A 26 -15.21 -4.74 -9.23
CA ALA A 26 -13.89 -5.11 -9.65
C ALA A 26 -13.75 -5.11 -11.18
N THR A 27 -12.74 -4.43 -11.69
CA THR A 27 -12.32 -4.52 -13.10
C THR A 27 -11.04 -5.37 -13.15
N VAL A 28 -11.06 -6.44 -13.95
CA VAL A 28 -9.87 -7.27 -14.21
C VAL A 28 -9.01 -6.59 -15.27
N PHE A 29 -7.71 -6.43 -14.98
CA PHE A 29 -6.74 -5.84 -15.88
C PHE A 29 -5.71 -6.85 -16.40
N ASN A 30 -5.43 -7.90 -15.63
CA ASN A 30 -4.51 -8.96 -16.04
C ASN A 30 -4.86 -10.27 -15.32
N ASP A 31 -4.89 -11.36 -16.07
CA ASP A 31 -5.14 -12.71 -15.53
C ASP A 31 -3.86 -13.38 -15.00
N ASP A 32 -2.68 -12.81 -15.30
CA ASP A 32 -1.37 -13.29 -14.89
C ASP A 32 -0.67 -12.28 -13.98
N PRO A 33 -0.75 -12.44 -12.64
CA PRO A 33 -0.08 -11.57 -11.69
C PRO A 33 1.45 -11.55 -11.80
N GLY A 34 2.07 -12.66 -12.20
CA GLY A 34 3.51 -12.73 -12.45
C GLY A 34 3.92 -11.87 -13.64
N ALA A 35 3.20 -11.98 -14.76
CA ALA A 35 3.43 -11.14 -15.94
C ALA A 35 3.23 -9.64 -15.61
N GLN A 36 2.24 -9.31 -14.78
CA GLN A 36 2.01 -7.92 -14.35
C GLN A 36 3.18 -7.39 -13.50
N ALA A 37 3.68 -8.19 -12.56
CA ALA A 37 4.83 -7.83 -11.73
C ALA A 37 6.09 -7.62 -12.59
N LYS A 38 6.34 -8.53 -13.54
CA LYS A 38 7.44 -8.41 -14.49
C LYS A 38 7.32 -7.14 -15.34
N ALA A 39 6.13 -6.83 -15.83
CA ALA A 39 5.90 -5.61 -16.62
C ALA A 39 6.24 -4.34 -15.82
N PHE A 40 5.86 -4.25 -14.55
CA PHE A 40 6.22 -3.12 -13.71
C PHE A 40 7.73 -3.05 -13.45
N GLN A 41 8.40 -4.18 -13.23
CA GLN A 41 9.86 -4.20 -13.11
C GLN A 41 10.53 -3.70 -14.40
N ASP A 42 10.07 -4.14 -15.57
CA ASP A 42 10.64 -3.74 -16.87
C ASP A 42 10.39 -2.26 -17.19
N GLN A 43 9.34 -1.66 -16.64
CA GLN A 43 9.07 -0.24 -16.68
C GLN A 43 9.99 0.58 -15.75
N GLY A 44 10.78 -0.06 -14.88
CA GLY A 44 11.79 0.57 -14.05
C GLY A 44 11.32 0.98 -12.65
N PHE A 45 10.21 0.45 -12.15
CA PHE A 45 9.82 0.62 -10.75
C PHE A 45 10.76 -0.15 -9.83
N ASP A 46 11.05 0.41 -8.65
CA ASP A 46 11.98 -0.16 -7.67
C ASP A 46 11.30 -1.05 -6.62
N TRP A 47 9.99 -0.95 -6.47
CA TRP A 47 9.15 -1.67 -5.51
C TRP A 47 7.83 -2.08 -6.13
N LEU A 48 7.18 -3.10 -5.53
CA LEU A 48 5.79 -3.44 -5.81
C LEU A 48 4.95 -3.36 -4.52
N HIS A 49 3.73 -2.84 -4.66
CA HIS A 49 2.70 -2.88 -3.61
C HIS A 49 1.63 -3.89 -4.01
N VAL A 50 1.44 -4.92 -3.19
CA VAL A 50 0.49 -6.02 -3.46
C VAL A 50 -0.52 -6.12 -2.35
N VAL A 51 -1.80 -6.28 -2.70
CA VAL A 51 -2.88 -6.49 -1.74
C VAL A 51 -3.67 -7.74 -2.11
N ASP A 52 -3.73 -8.70 -1.17
CA ASP A 52 -4.67 -9.82 -1.22
C ASP A 52 -6.05 -9.34 -0.75
N LEU A 53 -6.91 -8.92 -1.70
CA LEU A 53 -8.24 -8.39 -1.37
C LEU A 53 -9.14 -9.46 -0.74
N ASP A 54 -9.14 -10.68 -1.27
CA ASP A 54 -9.93 -11.77 -0.69
C ASP A 54 -9.45 -12.08 0.72
N GLY A 55 -8.13 -12.03 0.95
CA GLY A 55 -7.53 -12.20 2.26
C GLY A 55 -7.89 -11.07 3.23
N ALA A 56 -7.98 -9.83 2.78
CA ALA A 56 -8.38 -8.70 3.62
C ALA A 56 -9.78 -8.90 4.22
N PHE A 57 -10.72 -9.42 3.43
CA PHE A 57 -12.08 -9.75 3.87
C PHE A 57 -12.14 -11.05 4.68
N ALA A 58 -11.42 -12.10 4.25
CA ALA A 58 -11.45 -13.40 4.94
C ALA A 58 -10.68 -13.39 6.27
N GLY A 59 -9.72 -12.48 6.44
CA GLY A 59 -8.82 -12.43 7.59
C GLY A 59 -7.70 -13.49 7.57
N GLU A 60 -7.50 -14.10 6.43
CA GLU A 60 -6.43 -15.05 6.14
C GLU A 60 -6.08 -14.97 4.65
N SER A 61 -4.87 -15.35 4.26
CA SER A 61 -4.45 -15.31 2.85
C SER A 61 -5.31 -16.19 1.96
N ARG A 62 -5.68 -15.67 0.80
CA ARG A 62 -6.51 -16.36 -0.21
C ARG A 62 -5.86 -16.46 -1.57
N ASN A 63 -4.97 -15.50 -1.91
CA ASN A 63 -4.31 -15.43 -3.21
C ASN A 63 -2.84 -15.86 -3.15
N GLY A 64 -2.51 -16.87 -2.33
CA GLY A 64 -1.13 -17.32 -2.11
C GLY A 64 -0.40 -17.70 -3.39
N ASP A 65 -1.04 -18.44 -4.30
CA ASP A 65 -0.43 -18.88 -5.57
C ASP A 65 -0.12 -17.66 -6.48
N ALA A 66 -0.99 -16.65 -6.47
CA ALA A 66 -0.76 -15.42 -7.23
C ALA A 66 0.43 -14.62 -6.67
N VAL A 67 0.57 -14.55 -5.33
CA VAL A 67 1.73 -13.93 -4.69
C VAL A 67 3.01 -14.71 -5.01
N ASP A 68 2.97 -16.05 -4.98
CA ASP A 68 4.12 -16.90 -5.34
C ASP A 68 4.52 -16.68 -6.82
N ALA A 69 3.55 -16.50 -7.73
CA ALA A 69 3.81 -16.16 -9.13
C ALA A 69 4.49 -14.78 -9.26
N ILE A 70 4.03 -13.77 -8.52
CA ILE A 70 4.66 -12.44 -8.48
C ILE A 70 6.11 -12.56 -8.00
N LEU A 71 6.36 -13.23 -6.87
CA LEU A 71 7.70 -13.38 -6.30
C LEU A 71 8.66 -14.13 -7.23
N SER A 72 8.14 -15.07 -8.03
CA SER A 72 8.93 -15.81 -9.01
C SER A 72 9.27 -15.01 -10.26
N ALA A 73 8.47 -13.99 -10.60
CA ALA A 73 8.59 -13.23 -11.83
C ALA A 73 9.39 -11.93 -11.68
N THR A 74 9.61 -11.44 -10.46
CA THR A 74 10.30 -10.17 -10.20
C THR A 74 11.43 -10.31 -9.18
N THR A 75 12.46 -9.48 -9.34
CA THR A 75 13.52 -9.28 -8.33
C THR A 75 13.27 -8.04 -7.47
N ASN A 76 12.25 -7.27 -7.79
CA ASN A 76 11.90 -6.08 -7.00
C ASN A 76 11.37 -6.48 -5.63
N PRO A 77 11.70 -5.73 -4.58
CA PRO A 77 11.10 -5.94 -3.28
C PRO A 77 9.58 -5.71 -3.34
N VAL A 78 8.84 -6.63 -2.73
CA VAL A 78 7.38 -6.63 -2.67
C VAL A 78 6.92 -6.31 -1.25
N GLN A 79 6.01 -5.35 -1.10
CA GLN A 79 5.25 -5.18 0.13
C GLN A 79 3.85 -5.76 -0.04
N LEU A 80 3.41 -6.59 0.91
CA LEU A 80 2.16 -7.33 0.85
C LEU A 80 1.23 -6.99 2.01
N GLY A 81 -0.01 -6.63 1.68
CA GLY A 81 -1.12 -6.51 2.62
C GLY A 81 -2.26 -7.46 2.29
N GLY A 82 -3.23 -7.57 3.20
CA GLY A 82 -4.42 -8.41 3.06
C GLY A 82 -4.37 -9.66 3.93
N GLY A 83 -5.25 -9.74 4.94
CA GLY A 83 -5.48 -10.94 5.75
C GLY A 83 -4.38 -11.33 6.74
N ILE A 84 -3.32 -10.55 6.92
CA ILE A 84 -2.19 -10.87 7.80
C ILE A 84 -2.54 -10.51 9.25
N ARG A 85 -2.70 -11.52 10.12
CA ARG A 85 -3.22 -11.33 11.49
C ARG A 85 -2.47 -12.10 12.60
N SER A 86 -1.32 -12.71 12.32
CA SER A 86 -0.50 -13.43 13.32
C SER A 86 1.00 -13.35 13.01
N LEU A 87 1.85 -13.58 14.02
CA LEU A 87 3.31 -13.65 13.84
C LEU A 87 3.71 -14.76 12.88
N ASP A 88 3.11 -15.94 13.01
CA ASP A 88 3.39 -17.09 12.14
C ASP A 88 3.07 -16.77 10.67
N HIS A 89 1.97 -16.04 10.43
CA HIS A 89 1.60 -15.61 9.08
C HIS A 89 2.57 -14.57 8.53
N ILE A 90 3.03 -13.64 9.36
CA ILE A 90 4.08 -12.68 9.00
C ILE A 90 5.36 -13.42 8.63
N GLU A 91 5.83 -14.33 9.49
CA GLU A 91 7.05 -15.12 9.27
C GLU A 91 6.97 -15.94 7.98
N ALA A 92 5.83 -16.58 7.73
CA ALA A 92 5.61 -17.37 6.52
C ALA A 92 5.79 -16.52 5.25
N TRP A 93 5.20 -15.33 5.18
CA TRP A 93 5.35 -14.44 4.04
C TRP A 93 6.77 -13.90 3.87
N LEU A 94 7.40 -13.50 4.97
CA LEU A 94 8.78 -13.00 4.94
C LEU A 94 9.76 -14.09 4.51
N THR A 95 9.52 -15.34 4.93
CA THR A 95 10.33 -16.51 4.51
C THR A 95 10.14 -16.84 3.03
N LYS A 96 8.94 -16.65 2.47
CA LYS A 96 8.67 -16.82 1.04
C LYS A 96 9.35 -15.75 0.16
N GLY A 97 9.80 -14.63 0.72
CA GLY A 97 10.50 -13.58 -0.01
C GLY A 97 9.80 -12.22 -0.03
N ILE A 98 8.63 -12.07 0.61
CA ILE A 98 8.03 -10.75 0.80
C ILE A 98 9.01 -9.85 1.54
N ALA A 99 9.30 -8.67 1.01
CA ALA A 99 10.24 -7.74 1.60
C ALA A 99 9.67 -7.03 2.83
N ARG A 100 8.36 -6.71 2.82
CA ARG A 100 7.66 -6.01 3.90
C ARG A 100 6.19 -6.42 3.94
N VAL A 101 5.67 -6.76 5.12
CA VAL A 101 4.25 -7.00 5.34
C VAL A 101 3.54 -5.71 5.77
N ILE A 102 2.26 -5.60 5.43
CA ILE A 102 1.42 -4.45 5.77
C ILE A 102 0.29 -4.94 6.67
N LEU A 103 0.22 -4.38 7.87
CA LEU A 103 -0.77 -4.70 8.89
C LEU A 103 -1.82 -3.59 8.94
N GLY A 104 -3.05 -3.88 8.50
CA GLY A 104 -4.17 -2.93 8.50
C GLY A 104 -5.06 -3.11 9.73
N THR A 105 -6.18 -3.82 9.59
CA THR A 105 -7.17 -4.05 10.65
C THR A 105 -6.56 -4.49 11.99
N VAL A 106 -5.53 -5.34 11.95
CA VAL A 106 -4.85 -5.83 13.16
C VAL A 106 -4.11 -4.71 13.90
N ALA A 107 -3.65 -3.67 13.22
CA ALA A 107 -3.02 -2.53 13.89
C ALA A 107 -4.00 -1.76 14.80
N VAL A 108 -5.29 -1.80 14.48
CA VAL A 108 -6.35 -1.24 15.32
C VAL A 108 -6.77 -2.21 16.42
N ARG A 109 -6.97 -3.49 16.06
CA ARG A 109 -7.54 -4.52 16.94
C ARG A 109 -6.55 -5.06 17.96
N ASP A 110 -5.28 -5.24 17.55
CA ASP A 110 -4.19 -5.77 18.37
C ASP A 110 -2.87 -5.03 18.11
N PRO A 111 -2.69 -3.80 18.65
CA PRO A 111 -1.45 -3.05 18.50
C PRO A 111 -0.22 -3.77 19.09
N GLN A 112 -0.41 -4.70 20.03
CA GLN A 112 0.70 -5.44 20.64
C GLN A 112 1.31 -6.44 19.66
N LEU A 113 0.49 -7.04 18.80
CA LEU A 113 0.99 -7.90 17.71
C LEU A 113 1.89 -7.13 16.76
N VAL A 114 1.53 -5.88 16.40
CA VAL A 114 2.38 -5.02 15.55
C VAL A 114 3.74 -4.77 16.22
N LYS A 115 3.76 -4.42 17.50
CA LYS A 115 5.00 -4.19 18.27
C LYS A 115 5.85 -5.45 18.35
N ALA A 116 5.25 -6.60 18.62
CA ALA A 116 5.93 -7.88 18.64
C ALA A 116 6.51 -8.24 17.25
N ALA A 117 5.74 -8.00 16.17
CA ALA A 117 6.19 -8.21 14.80
C ALA A 117 7.38 -7.32 14.43
N CYS A 118 7.35 -6.03 14.79
CA CYS A 118 8.46 -5.12 14.55
C CYS A 118 9.73 -5.53 15.31
N THR A 119 9.58 -6.08 16.52
CA THR A 119 10.70 -6.61 17.31
C THR A 119 11.28 -7.88 16.68
N ALA A 120 10.42 -8.80 16.24
CA ALA A 120 10.84 -10.08 15.63
C ALA A 120 11.41 -9.89 14.21
N PHE A 121 10.88 -8.92 13.45
CA PHE A 121 11.23 -8.69 12.04
C PHE A 121 11.57 -7.21 11.78
N PRO A 122 12.69 -6.69 12.30
CA PRO A 122 13.05 -5.26 12.19
C PRO A 122 13.07 -4.78 10.75
N GLY A 123 12.41 -3.63 10.49
CA GLY A 123 12.35 -3.01 9.18
C GLY A 123 11.41 -3.71 8.16
N ARG A 124 10.77 -4.81 8.54
CA ARG A 124 9.96 -5.64 7.64
C ARG A 124 8.45 -5.48 7.85
N VAL A 125 8.00 -4.57 8.71
CA VAL A 125 6.60 -4.37 9.07
C VAL A 125 6.19 -2.93 8.78
N ALA A 126 5.14 -2.75 7.98
CA ALA A 126 4.44 -1.50 7.77
C ALA A 126 3.04 -1.55 8.35
N VAL A 127 2.44 -0.39 8.64
CA VAL A 127 1.06 -0.25 9.07
C VAL A 127 0.24 0.40 7.96
N GLY A 128 -0.88 -0.22 7.60
CA GLY A 128 -1.89 0.37 6.71
C GLY A 128 -2.90 1.17 7.55
N ILE A 129 -3.08 2.43 7.21
CA ILE A 129 -4.10 3.32 7.78
C ILE A 129 -5.01 3.77 6.67
N ASP A 130 -6.11 3.07 6.50
CA ASP A 130 -7.15 3.45 5.57
C ASP A 130 -8.14 4.36 6.29
N ALA A 131 -8.41 5.55 5.75
CA ALA A 131 -9.21 6.55 6.44
C ALA A 131 -10.31 7.13 5.54
N ARG A 132 -11.45 7.43 6.16
CA ARG A 132 -12.54 8.20 5.57
C ARG A 132 -12.76 9.45 6.41
N GLY A 133 -12.59 10.63 5.81
CA GLY A 133 -12.67 11.89 6.54
C GLY A 133 -11.70 11.97 7.72
N GLY A 134 -10.51 11.37 7.62
CA GLY A 134 -9.48 11.33 8.68
C GLY A 134 -9.72 10.30 9.78
N LYS A 135 -10.82 9.55 9.77
CA LYS A 135 -11.15 8.48 10.72
C LYS A 135 -10.78 7.11 10.11
N VAL A 136 -10.16 6.26 10.93
CA VAL A 136 -9.65 4.95 10.49
C VAL A 136 -10.79 3.99 10.17
N ALA A 137 -10.71 3.34 9.01
CA ALA A 137 -11.58 2.25 8.62
C ALA A 137 -10.88 0.90 8.78
N VAL A 138 -11.67 -0.14 9.03
CA VAL A 138 -11.22 -1.52 9.25
C VAL A 138 -12.07 -2.51 8.45
N GLU A 139 -11.63 -3.78 8.41
CA GLU A 139 -12.34 -4.90 7.79
C GLU A 139 -12.68 -4.65 6.31
N GLY A 140 -11.64 -4.30 5.52
CA GLY A 140 -11.83 -4.01 4.09
C GLY A 140 -12.73 -2.79 3.85
N TRP A 141 -12.66 -1.79 4.75
CA TRP A 141 -13.40 -0.53 4.70
C TRP A 141 -14.91 -0.63 5.06
N ALA A 142 -15.33 -1.80 5.54
CA ALA A 142 -16.74 -2.04 5.90
C ALA A 142 -17.16 -1.24 7.14
N GLU A 143 -16.24 -0.98 8.06
CA GLU A 143 -16.49 -0.25 9.31
C GLU A 143 -15.56 0.96 9.42
N THR A 144 -16.10 2.13 9.73
CA THR A 144 -15.31 3.33 10.06
C THR A 144 -15.37 3.55 11.57
N SER A 145 -14.20 3.60 12.21
CA SER A 145 -14.07 3.84 13.64
C SER A 145 -14.10 5.34 13.98
N GLU A 146 -14.18 5.70 15.27
CA GLU A 146 -14.00 7.08 15.74
C GLU A 146 -12.52 7.46 15.90
N LEU A 147 -11.57 6.51 15.71
CA LEU A 147 -10.15 6.70 15.89
C LEU A 147 -9.57 7.56 14.75
N ALA A 148 -8.87 8.63 15.11
CA ALA A 148 -8.17 9.44 14.12
C ALA A 148 -6.92 8.73 13.57
N ALA A 149 -6.61 8.95 12.30
CA ALA A 149 -5.41 8.38 11.66
C ALA A 149 -4.11 8.76 12.39
N SER A 150 -3.99 10.01 12.85
CA SER A 150 -2.84 10.50 13.63
C SER A 150 -2.74 9.84 15.01
N GLU A 151 -3.86 9.56 15.64
CA GLU A 151 -3.90 8.84 16.93
C GLU A 151 -3.42 7.39 16.76
N LEU A 152 -3.85 6.71 15.68
CA LEU A 152 -3.36 5.35 15.39
C LEU A 152 -1.86 5.37 15.08
N ALA A 153 -1.38 6.31 14.27
CA ALA A 153 0.04 6.46 13.96
C ALA A 153 0.89 6.65 15.22
N SER A 154 0.44 7.50 16.15
CA SER A 154 1.16 7.78 17.41
C SER A 154 1.36 6.55 18.31
N ARG A 155 0.52 5.52 18.20
CA ARG A 155 0.66 4.27 18.96
C ARG A 155 1.91 3.48 18.58
N PHE A 156 2.50 3.78 17.43
CA PHE A 156 3.62 3.04 16.83
C PHE A 156 4.93 3.83 16.71
N GLU A 157 5.00 5.07 17.23
CA GLU A 157 6.15 5.95 17.12
C GLU A 157 7.48 5.27 17.49
N ASP A 158 7.52 4.51 18.58
CA ASP A 158 8.73 3.84 19.06
C ASP A 158 8.67 2.32 18.82
N ALA A 159 7.77 1.84 17.98
CA ALA A 159 7.56 0.42 17.77
C ALA A 159 8.48 -0.20 16.70
N GLY A 160 9.17 0.61 15.90
CA GLY A 160 10.01 0.14 14.79
C GLY A 160 9.23 -0.16 13.50
N VAL A 161 8.04 0.42 13.35
CA VAL A 161 7.27 0.36 12.10
C VAL A 161 8.06 1.04 10.99
N SER A 162 8.26 0.35 9.87
CA SER A 162 9.11 0.81 8.77
C SER A 162 8.46 1.86 7.87
N ALA A 163 7.14 1.87 7.78
CA ALA A 163 6.36 2.88 7.07
C ALA A 163 4.88 2.82 7.47
N ILE A 164 4.18 3.93 7.32
CA ILE A 164 2.72 4.01 7.31
C ILE A 164 2.26 4.18 5.88
N ILE A 165 1.34 3.33 5.41
CA ILE A 165 0.63 3.52 4.15
C ILE A 165 -0.70 4.17 4.51
N TYR A 166 -0.86 5.44 4.12
CA TYR A 166 -2.07 6.21 4.39
C TYR A 166 -2.96 6.27 3.15
N THR A 167 -4.13 5.63 3.21
CA THR A 167 -5.09 5.60 2.11
C THR A 167 -6.29 6.49 2.42
N ASP A 168 -6.55 7.50 1.57
CA ASP A 168 -7.83 8.19 1.54
C ASP A 168 -8.82 7.36 0.73
N ILE A 169 -9.77 6.71 1.43
CA ILE A 169 -10.74 5.78 0.83
C ILE A 169 -11.67 6.49 -0.16
N ASP A 170 -12.06 7.73 0.14
CA ASP A 170 -12.99 8.49 -0.69
C ASP A 170 -12.38 8.91 -2.04
N ARG A 171 -11.06 8.75 -2.18
CA ARG A 171 -10.30 9.03 -3.40
C ARG A 171 -9.79 7.78 -4.11
N ASP A 172 -9.83 6.60 -3.45
CA ASP A 172 -9.29 5.38 -4.04
C ASP A 172 -10.10 4.89 -5.24
N GLY A 173 -9.38 4.61 -6.34
CA GLY A 173 -9.96 4.12 -7.59
C GLY A 173 -10.78 5.15 -8.39
N VAL A 174 -10.92 6.41 -7.94
CA VAL A 174 -11.71 7.45 -8.64
C VAL A 174 -10.89 8.49 -9.38
N LEU A 175 -9.54 8.43 -9.28
CA LEU A 175 -8.64 9.33 -10.01
C LEU A 175 -8.90 10.83 -9.74
N ALA A 176 -9.14 11.16 -8.48
CA ALA A 176 -9.45 12.53 -8.04
C ALA A 176 -8.22 13.31 -7.52
N GLY A 177 -7.02 12.75 -7.64
CA GLY A 177 -5.78 13.26 -7.02
C GLY A 177 -5.64 12.84 -5.56
N ILE A 178 -4.39 12.83 -5.06
CA ILE A 178 -4.07 12.52 -3.66
C ILE A 178 -4.66 13.61 -2.74
N ASN A 179 -5.10 13.23 -1.55
CA ASN A 179 -5.44 14.17 -0.48
C ASN A 179 -4.16 14.68 0.20
N TRP A 180 -3.52 15.66 -0.43
CA TRP A 180 -2.23 16.19 0.01
C TRP A 180 -2.26 16.76 1.42
N ASP A 181 -3.33 17.51 1.76
CA ASP A 181 -3.45 18.15 3.06
C ASP A 181 -3.50 17.10 4.18
N ALA A 182 -4.41 16.14 4.10
CA ALA A 182 -4.53 15.08 5.10
C ALA A 182 -3.27 14.20 5.17
N THR A 183 -2.65 13.88 4.02
CA THR A 183 -1.44 13.07 3.96
C THR A 183 -0.24 13.78 4.58
N LEU A 184 -0.04 15.06 4.25
CA LEU A 184 1.05 15.86 4.80
C LEU A 184 0.84 16.17 6.29
N ASP A 185 -0.40 16.39 6.72
CA ASP A 185 -0.71 16.60 8.15
C ASP A 185 -0.40 15.35 8.96
N LEU A 186 -0.73 14.16 8.45
CA LEU A 186 -0.33 12.91 9.09
C LEU A 186 1.20 12.78 9.11
N ALA A 187 1.88 13.04 7.99
CA ALA A 187 3.34 12.91 7.89
C ALA A 187 4.09 13.90 8.83
N LYS A 188 3.51 15.06 9.12
CA LYS A 188 4.05 16.00 10.12
C LYS A 188 3.80 15.57 11.57
N ALA A 189 2.76 14.76 11.78
CA ALA A 189 2.33 14.31 13.11
C ALA A 189 3.07 13.04 13.58
N THR A 190 3.90 12.40 12.74
CA THR A 190 4.62 11.17 13.06
C THR A 190 6.06 11.22 12.55
N SER A 191 6.97 10.52 13.24
CA SER A 191 8.34 10.29 12.76
C SER A 191 8.45 9.11 11.80
N ILE A 192 7.40 8.29 11.68
CA ILE A 192 7.36 7.11 10.81
C ILE A 192 7.20 7.56 9.35
N PRO A 193 8.01 7.04 8.41
CA PRO A 193 7.87 7.37 6.99
C PRO A 193 6.46 7.12 6.45
N VAL A 194 5.82 8.12 5.83
CA VAL A 194 4.45 8.01 5.29
C VAL A 194 4.50 7.83 3.78
N ILE A 195 3.74 6.85 3.29
CA ILE A 195 3.48 6.57 1.88
C ILE A 195 2.04 6.97 1.58
N ALA A 196 1.84 7.90 0.64
CA ALA A 196 0.52 8.33 0.21
C ALA A 196 -0.19 7.26 -0.61
N SER A 197 -1.48 7.05 -0.38
CA SER A 197 -2.31 6.10 -1.13
C SER A 197 -3.72 6.64 -1.32
N GLY A 198 -4.36 6.19 -2.40
CA GLY A 198 -5.70 6.62 -2.79
C GLY A 198 -5.69 7.90 -3.63
N GLY A 199 -6.16 7.77 -4.88
CA GLY A 199 -6.45 8.91 -5.74
C GLY A 199 -5.39 9.35 -6.73
N LEU A 200 -4.12 8.92 -6.67
CA LEU A 200 -3.09 9.33 -7.64
C LEU A 200 -3.62 9.15 -9.07
N ALA A 201 -3.74 10.25 -9.81
CA ALA A 201 -4.50 10.30 -11.04
C ALA A 201 -3.67 10.59 -12.29
N SER A 202 -2.56 11.31 -12.14
CA SER A 202 -1.82 11.85 -13.27
C SER A 202 -0.38 12.21 -12.93
N ILE A 203 0.37 12.64 -13.95
CA ILE A 203 1.74 13.13 -13.80
C ILE A 203 1.82 14.39 -12.90
N GLU A 204 0.74 15.16 -12.79
CA GLU A 204 0.70 16.32 -11.91
C GLU A 204 0.78 15.94 -10.44
N ASP A 205 0.18 14.79 -10.04
CA ASP A 205 0.34 14.26 -8.70
C ASP A 205 1.79 13.84 -8.44
N VAL A 206 2.48 13.28 -9.44
CA VAL A 206 3.90 12.93 -9.33
C VAL A 206 4.79 14.19 -9.23
N ARG A 207 4.49 15.24 -10.01
CA ARG A 207 5.17 16.55 -9.88
C ARG A 207 4.94 17.15 -8.50
N ARG A 208 3.73 17.02 -7.96
CA ARG A 208 3.41 17.46 -6.61
C ARG A 208 4.17 16.67 -5.55
N LEU A 209 4.29 15.33 -5.73
CA LEU A 209 5.10 14.46 -4.84
C LEU A 209 6.59 14.85 -4.84
N ALA A 210 7.11 15.31 -5.98
CA ALA A 210 8.49 15.77 -6.13
C ALA A 210 8.74 17.17 -5.51
N ALA A 211 7.70 17.90 -5.10
CA ALA A 211 7.84 19.24 -4.56
C ALA A 211 8.52 19.23 -3.17
N PRO A 212 9.25 20.32 -2.80
CA PRO A 212 10.05 20.36 -1.57
C PRO A 212 9.26 20.10 -0.28
N ASP A 213 8.01 20.54 -0.18
CA ASP A 213 7.16 20.34 0.99
C ASP A 213 6.62 18.91 1.11
N CYS A 214 6.68 18.12 0.03
CA CYS A 214 6.40 16.69 0.05
C CYS A 214 7.64 15.82 0.34
N ALA A 215 8.83 16.40 0.53
CA ALA A 215 10.08 15.67 0.82
C ALA A 215 10.03 14.86 2.12
N ILE A 216 9.04 15.11 2.99
CA ILE A 216 8.77 14.32 4.20
C ILE A 216 8.08 12.99 3.90
N LEU A 217 7.50 12.82 2.70
CA LEU A 217 6.84 11.58 2.29
C LEU A 217 7.87 10.56 1.79
N ALA A 218 7.69 9.31 2.17
CA ALA A 218 8.51 8.20 1.68
C ALA A 218 8.16 7.81 0.24
N GLY A 219 6.95 8.12 -0.21
CA GLY A 219 6.51 7.81 -1.56
C GLY A 219 5.01 7.90 -1.75
N ALA A 220 4.54 7.39 -2.88
CA ALA A 220 3.12 7.27 -3.19
C ALA A 220 2.82 5.96 -3.93
N ILE A 221 1.60 5.45 -3.74
CA ILE A 221 1.10 4.27 -4.43
C ILE A 221 0.28 4.72 -5.64
N SER A 222 0.57 4.17 -6.80
CA SER A 222 -0.18 4.37 -8.02
C SER A 222 -0.84 3.06 -8.44
N GLY A 223 -2.15 3.09 -8.51
CA GLY A 223 -2.97 1.99 -8.98
C GLY A 223 -3.54 2.28 -10.36
N ARG A 224 -4.83 2.63 -10.40
CA ARG A 224 -5.62 2.75 -11.61
C ARG A 224 -5.01 3.63 -12.71
N ALA A 225 -4.33 4.71 -12.35
CA ALA A 225 -3.71 5.62 -13.33
C ALA A 225 -2.67 4.95 -14.23
N LEU A 226 -1.93 3.95 -13.70
CA LEU A 226 -0.99 3.13 -14.49
C LEU A 226 -1.72 2.20 -15.44
N TYR A 227 -2.75 1.50 -14.97
CA TYR A 227 -3.50 0.54 -15.77
C TYR A 227 -4.32 1.20 -16.89
N ASP A 228 -4.89 2.38 -16.62
CA ASP A 228 -5.65 3.16 -17.60
C ASP A 228 -4.73 3.95 -18.59
N GLY A 229 -3.40 3.86 -18.44
CA GLY A 229 -2.43 4.57 -19.27
C GLY A 229 -2.44 6.10 -19.07
N ARG A 230 -3.01 6.60 -17.97
CA ARG A 230 -3.03 8.04 -17.64
C ARG A 230 -1.71 8.55 -17.07
N LEU A 231 -0.91 7.64 -16.54
CA LEU A 231 0.41 7.92 -15.98
C LEU A 231 1.44 7.13 -16.79
N ASP A 232 2.30 7.84 -17.50
CA ASP A 232 3.46 7.24 -18.14
C ASP A 232 4.50 6.85 -17.10
N PRO A 233 4.88 5.56 -16.98
CA PRO A 233 5.83 5.10 -15.97
C PRO A 233 7.21 5.74 -16.12
N ALA A 234 7.71 5.91 -17.34
CA ALA A 234 9.05 6.42 -17.58
C ALA A 234 9.15 7.91 -17.20
N GLU A 235 8.14 8.73 -17.56
CA GLU A 235 8.06 10.14 -17.16
C GLU A 235 7.93 10.25 -15.63
N ALA A 236 7.05 9.45 -15.01
CA ALA A 236 6.83 9.48 -13.56
C ALA A 236 8.10 9.13 -12.77
N ILE A 237 8.78 8.06 -13.17
CA ILE A 237 10.02 7.63 -12.52
C ILE A 237 11.13 8.66 -12.72
N ALA A 238 11.26 9.25 -13.93
CA ALA A 238 12.27 10.26 -14.21
C ALA A 238 12.12 11.50 -13.33
N LEU A 239 10.88 11.93 -13.04
CA LEU A 239 10.61 13.08 -12.16
C LEU A 239 11.05 12.84 -10.70
N LEU A 240 11.07 11.59 -10.24
CA LEU A 240 11.42 11.22 -8.86
C LEU A 240 12.88 10.79 -8.70
N LYS A 241 13.64 10.66 -9.80
CA LYS A 241 15.09 10.37 -9.74
C LYS A 241 15.90 11.65 -9.51
N PRO A 242 17.05 11.56 -8.83
CA PRO A 242 17.98 12.70 -8.73
C PRO A 242 18.49 13.10 -10.11
N ALA A 243 18.59 14.41 -10.32
CA ALA A 243 19.31 14.95 -11.47
C ALA A 243 20.81 14.66 -11.37
#